data_cbedef278621277766aed461f8a92f37
#
_entry.id   cbedef278621277766aed461f8a92f37
#
_cell.length_a   1.000
_cell.length_b   1.000
_cell.length_c   1.000
_cell.angle_alpha   90.00
_cell.angle_beta   90.00
_cell.angle_gamma   90.00
#
_symmetry.space_group_name_H-M   'P 1'
#
loop_
_entity.id
_entity.type
_entity.pdbx_description
1 polymer ?
#
loop_
_entity_poly.entity_id
_entity_poly.type
_entity_poly.pdbx_seq_one_letter_code
_entity_poly.pdbx_strand_id
1 'polypeptide(L)'
;MIPVYALLTENDLADEFVASFQARRLAEKFFYWFPLSVRAWLALCSDGAYRNFVRSRSLIARSAQELAAFFPPGPLEVLSLGSGQGDKDLILLEALRERGIRISYVPVDTSQALLEMACGGALRAGFAAQGIKADFTRLEHRAALAAEPETPRRLVILIGNTLGAFDPIAAAGELARLLRAGDLLLVDGELYAGDATMAGYDNPLNRRFAWAPLHAVGVRDEDGDLRFEAKDDPRLPGLHLIPKHFHAGRDIAALMGGELLRLSQDDRLDLSHSYKYAPDTFLRILSDAGLAARWQSRSLDGRFLMVLAGLA
;
A
#
# COMPACT_ATOMS: atom_id res chain seq x y z
N MET A 1 17.07 -2.41 19.90
CA MET A 1 15.58 -2.46 19.86
C MET A 1 15.13 -1.63 18.70
N ILE A 2 14.22 -2.14 17.85
CA ILE A 2 13.65 -1.38 16.72
C ILE A 2 12.58 -0.47 17.31
N PRO A 3 12.65 0.86 17.12
CA PRO A 3 11.67 1.78 17.66
C PRO A 3 10.38 1.75 16.81
N VAL A 4 9.31 1.20 17.36
CA VAL A 4 7.98 1.19 16.75
C VAL A 4 6.97 1.74 17.75
N TYR A 5 6.23 2.76 17.33
CA TYR A 5 5.11 3.31 18.06
C TYR A 5 3.79 2.73 17.51
N ALA A 6 2.97 2.13 18.36
CA ALA A 6 1.74 1.46 17.96
C ALA A 6 0.51 2.34 18.25
N LEU A 7 -0.13 2.83 17.21
CA LEU A 7 -1.47 3.43 17.24
C LEU A 7 -2.55 2.37 16.97
N LEU A 8 -2.20 1.29 16.25
CA LEU A 8 -3.07 0.19 15.88
C LEU A 8 -2.60 -1.07 16.63
N THR A 9 -3.42 -1.59 17.53
CA THR A 9 -3.09 -2.77 18.32
C THR A 9 -3.47 -4.07 17.59
N GLU A 10 -2.95 -5.21 18.07
CA GLU A 10 -3.36 -6.53 17.57
C GLU A 10 -4.83 -6.82 17.89
N ASN A 11 -5.34 -6.34 19.04
CA ASN A 11 -6.76 -6.49 19.38
C ASN A 11 -7.66 -5.70 18.41
N ASP A 12 -7.29 -4.45 18.07
CA ASP A 12 -8.04 -3.67 17.08
C ASP A 12 -8.12 -4.40 15.73
N LEU A 13 -7.00 -5.00 15.29
CA LEU A 13 -6.96 -5.76 14.04
C LEU A 13 -7.81 -7.04 14.12
N ALA A 14 -7.79 -7.74 15.25
CA ALA A 14 -8.59 -8.95 15.46
C ALA A 14 -10.09 -8.63 15.44
N ASP A 15 -10.52 -7.61 16.19
CA ASP A 15 -11.92 -7.18 16.26
C ASP A 15 -12.42 -6.71 14.89
N GLU A 16 -11.61 -5.93 14.18
CA GLU A 16 -11.95 -5.49 12.83
C GLU A 16 -11.98 -6.63 11.81
N PHE A 17 -11.10 -7.61 11.93
CA PHE A 17 -11.13 -8.79 11.07
C PHE A 17 -12.45 -9.55 11.23
N VAL A 18 -12.86 -9.81 12.47
CA VAL A 18 -14.13 -10.47 12.79
C VAL A 18 -15.30 -9.69 12.20
N ALA A 19 -15.38 -8.39 12.48
CA ALA A 19 -16.44 -7.52 11.97
C ALA A 19 -16.45 -7.47 10.42
N SER A 20 -15.29 -7.38 9.78
CA SER A 20 -15.14 -7.38 8.32
C SER A 20 -15.56 -8.70 7.68
N PHE A 21 -15.20 -9.82 8.30
CA PHE A 21 -15.60 -11.15 7.84
C PHE A 21 -17.13 -11.35 7.95
N GLN A 22 -17.72 -10.96 9.08
CA GLN A 22 -19.17 -10.98 9.29
C GLN A 22 -19.91 -10.08 8.28
N ALA A 23 -19.35 -8.92 7.97
CA ALA A 23 -19.86 -8.00 6.95
C ALA A 23 -19.60 -8.45 5.50
N ARG A 24 -18.98 -9.62 5.28
CA ARG A 24 -18.61 -10.17 3.96
C ARG A 24 -17.67 -9.25 3.16
N ARG A 25 -16.80 -8.51 3.85
CA ARG A 25 -15.85 -7.59 3.21
C ARG A 25 -14.55 -7.50 4.00
N LEU A 26 -13.48 -8.15 3.53
CA LEU A 26 -12.15 -8.05 4.13
C LEU A 26 -11.38 -6.85 3.54
N ALA A 27 -10.84 -6.02 4.42
CA ALA A 27 -9.98 -4.88 4.04
C ALA A 27 -8.57 -5.37 3.65
N GLU A 28 -7.89 -4.54 2.82
CA GLU A 28 -6.54 -4.85 2.30
C GLU A 28 -5.51 -5.13 3.42
N LYS A 29 -5.59 -4.47 4.56
CA LYS A 29 -4.65 -4.63 5.68
C LYS A 29 -4.52 -6.06 6.19
N PHE A 30 -5.56 -6.88 6.10
CA PHE A 30 -5.54 -8.27 6.56
C PHE A 30 -4.67 -9.19 5.68
N PHE A 31 -4.35 -8.76 4.46
CA PHE A 31 -3.42 -9.46 3.57
C PHE A 31 -1.95 -9.26 3.94
N TYR A 32 -1.66 -8.43 4.95
CA TYR A 32 -0.31 -8.14 5.47
C TYR A 32 -0.20 -8.37 6.97
N TRP A 33 -1.28 -8.79 7.64
CA TRP A 33 -1.34 -8.90 9.09
C TRP A 33 -0.92 -10.27 9.62
N PHE A 34 -1.56 -11.35 9.16
CA PHE A 34 -1.24 -12.69 9.63
C PHE A 34 0.18 -13.12 9.20
N PRO A 35 0.88 -13.97 10.00
CA PRO A 35 2.18 -14.51 9.59
C PRO A 35 2.14 -15.21 8.23
N LEU A 36 1.06 -15.94 7.90
CA LEU A 36 0.86 -16.55 6.58
C LEU A 36 0.74 -15.48 5.49
N SER A 37 0.03 -14.39 5.75
CA SER A 37 -0.13 -13.28 4.81
C SER A 37 1.20 -12.56 4.56
N VAL A 38 1.95 -12.24 5.60
CA VAL A 38 3.29 -11.63 5.49
C VAL A 38 4.22 -12.53 4.68
N ARG A 39 4.24 -13.83 4.97
CA ARG A 39 5.06 -14.82 4.23
C ARG A 39 4.67 -14.90 2.76
N ALA A 40 3.37 -14.91 2.46
CA ALA A 40 2.87 -14.94 1.08
C ALA A 40 3.24 -13.64 0.33
N TRP A 41 3.15 -12.49 0.97
CA TRP A 41 3.57 -11.21 0.43
C TRP A 41 5.07 -11.17 0.12
N LEU A 42 5.93 -11.58 1.06
CA LEU A 42 7.38 -11.61 0.86
C LEU A 42 7.77 -12.57 -0.27
N ALA A 43 7.12 -13.73 -0.37
CA ALA A 43 7.31 -14.65 -1.48
C ALA A 43 6.89 -14.02 -2.82
N LEU A 44 5.77 -13.30 -2.84
CA LEU A 44 5.30 -12.58 -4.03
C LEU A 44 6.30 -11.48 -4.45
N CYS A 45 6.83 -10.69 -3.51
CA CYS A 45 7.80 -9.64 -3.80
C CYS A 45 9.16 -10.16 -4.28
N SER A 46 9.57 -11.34 -3.81
CA SER A 46 10.85 -11.97 -4.22
C SER A 46 10.77 -12.64 -5.59
N ASP A 47 9.57 -12.89 -6.10
CA ASP A 47 9.37 -13.47 -7.43
C ASP A 47 9.38 -12.38 -8.50
N GLY A 48 10.32 -12.44 -9.43
CA GLY A 48 10.44 -11.49 -10.54
C GLY A 48 9.22 -11.47 -11.48
N ALA A 49 8.28 -12.43 -11.36
CA ALA A 49 7.02 -12.44 -12.09
C ALA A 49 6.00 -11.45 -11.51
N TYR A 50 6.12 -11.02 -10.25
CA TYR A 50 5.25 -9.99 -9.68
C TYR A 50 5.64 -8.59 -10.20
N ARG A 51 5.10 -8.29 -11.37
CA ARG A 51 5.49 -7.13 -12.17
C ARG A 51 5.29 -5.78 -11.46
N ASN A 52 4.28 -5.62 -10.61
CA ASN A 52 4.03 -4.33 -9.94
C ASN A 52 5.15 -3.96 -8.97
N PHE A 53 5.64 -4.92 -8.19
CA PHE A 53 6.80 -4.70 -7.33
C PHE A 53 8.05 -4.36 -8.15
N VAL A 54 8.32 -5.14 -9.20
CA VAL A 54 9.47 -4.93 -10.11
C VAL A 54 9.41 -3.58 -10.80
N ARG A 55 8.24 -3.17 -11.31
CA ARG A 55 8.04 -1.88 -11.99
C ARG A 55 8.28 -0.70 -11.06
N SER A 56 7.61 -0.70 -9.90
CA SER A 56 7.75 0.36 -8.90
C SER A 56 9.20 0.45 -8.42
N ARG A 57 9.85 -0.68 -8.08
CA ARG A 57 11.24 -0.71 -7.64
C ARG A 57 12.22 -0.22 -8.72
N SER A 58 12.04 -0.65 -9.97
CA SER A 58 12.88 -0.21 -11.09
C SER A 58 12.69 1.27 -11.39
N LEU A 59 11.47 1.78 -11.24
CA LEU A 59 11.16 3.18 -11.45
C LEU A 59 11.87 4.06 -10.41
N ILE A 60 11.76 3.70 -9.13
CA ILE A 60 12.49 4.37 -8.04
C ILE A 60 14.00 4.32 -8.30
N ALA A 61 14.57 3.15 -8.59
CA ALA A 61 16.00 3.00 -8.80
C ALA A 61 16.53 3.89 -9.93
N ARG A 62 15.77 4.01 -11.02
CA ARG A 62 16.14 4.85 -12.17
C ARG A 62 16.00 6.34 -11.90
N SER A 63 15.03 6.73 -11.07
CA SER A 63 14.64 8.12 -10.87
C SER A 63 15.12 8.71 -9.54
N ALA A 64 15.75 7.92 -8.67
CA ALA A 64 16.08 8.33 -7.31
C ALA A 64 16.93 9.61 -7.24
N GLN A 65 17.94 9.75 -8.10
CA GLN A 65 18.79 10.94 -8.15
C GLN A 65 18.05 12.18 -8.66
N GLU A 66 17.17 12.01 -9.63
CA GLU A 66 16.32 13.09 -10.14
C GLU A 66 15.30 13.53 -9.09
N LEU A 67 14.65 12.58 -8.41
CA LEU A 67 13.74 12.86 -7.31
C LEU A 67 14.45 13.57 -6.14
N ALA A 68 15.65 13.13 -5.79
CA ALA A 68 16.43 13.75 -4.73
C ALA A 68 16.80 15.22 -5.05
N ALA A 69 16.87 15.59 -6.33
CA ALA A 69 17.17 16.96 -6.75
C ALA A 69 16.08 17.98 -6.38
N PHE A 70 14.87 17.54 -6.08
CA PHE A 70 13.79 18.44 -5.59
C PHE A 70 13.99 18.90 -4.14
N PHE A 71 14.96 18.34 -3.43
CA PHE A 71 15.20 18.64 -2.03
C PHE A 71 16.56 19.34 -1.86
N PRO A 72 16.59 20.55 -1.29
CA PRO A 72 17.85 21.20 -0.93
C PRO A 72 18.52 20.46 0.24
N PRO A 73 19.84 20.61 0.42
CA PRO A 73 20.52 20.12 1.61
C PRO A 73 19.86 20.64 2.89
N GLY A 74 19.76 19.79 3.91
CA GLY A 74 19.12 20.13 5.18
C GLY A 74 18.36 18.96 5.78
N PRO A 75 17.57 19.19 6.84
CA PRO A 75 16.74 18.17 7.45
C PRO A 75 15.50 17.88 6.59
N LEU A 76 15.19 16.59 6.43
CA LEU A 76 14.02 16.09 5.72
C LEU A 76 13.40 14.95 6.51
N GLU A 77 12.10 15.02 6.76
CA GLU A 77 11.34 13.87 7.22
C GLU A 77 10.78 13.11 6.00
N VAL A 78 11.00 11.80 5.96
CA VAL A 78 10.45 10.90 4.96
C VAL A 78 9.39 10.03 5.63
N LEU A 79 8.12 10.34 5.39
CA LEU A 79 6.95 9.62 5.90
C LEU A 79 6.48 8.64 4.81
N SER A 80 6.69 7.33 5.01
CA SER A 80 6.29 6.31 4.02
C SER A 80 5.04 5.56 4.49
N LEU A 81 3.92 5.80 3.82
CA LEU A 81 2.62 5.21 4.10
C LEU A 81 2.48 3.87 3.38
N GLY A 82 2.16 2.79 4.12
CA GLY A 82 2.19 1.44 3.58
C GLY A 82 3.60 1.04 3.15
N SER A 83 4.58 1.31 3.99
CA SER A 83 6.01 1.12 3.69
C SER A 83 6.39 -0.32 3.31
N GLY A 84 5.59 -1.30 3.74
CA GLY A 84 5.94 -2.69 3.62
C GLY A 84 7.29 -2.97 4.28
N GLN A 85 8.17 -3.72 3.61
CA GLN A 85 9.53 -4.02 4.09
C GLN A 85 10.57 -2.90 3.85
N GLY A 86 10.18 -1.76 3.22
CA GLY A 86 11.01 -0.60 3.03
C GLY A 86 12.06 -0.67 1.90
N ASP A 87 12.12 -1.75 1.13
CA ASP A 87 13.16 -1.96 0.10
C ASP A 87 13.21 -0.86 -0.96
N LYS A 88 12.05 -0.33 -1.35
CA LYS A 88 11.94 0.76 -2.33
C LYS A 88 12.35 2.09 -1.72
N ASP A 89 11.95 2.31 -0.48
CA ASP A 89 12.26 3.53 0.26
C ASP A 89 13.77 3.67 0.44
N LEU A 90 14.47 2.60 0.81
CA LEU A 90 15.93 2.61 0.99
C LEU A 90 16.68 3.13 -0.24
N ILE A 91 16.23 2.79 -1.44
CA ILE A 91 16.84 3.29 -2.68
C ILE A 91 16.76 4.81 -2.76
N LEU A 92 15.62 5.39 -2.39
CA LEU A 92 15.44 6.84 -2.40
C LEU A 92 16.18 7.52 -1.23
N LEU A 93 16.15 6.91 -0.04
CA LEU A 93 16.88 7.43 1.13
C LEU A 93 18.39 7.55 0.84
N GLU A 94 18.97 6.56 0.16
CA GLU A 94 20.39 6.60 -0.25
C GLU A 94 20.67 7.76 -1.20
N ALA A 95 19.85 7.95 -2.22
CA ALA A 95 20.01 9.07 -3.16
C ALA A 95 19.86 10.45 -2.49
N LEU A 96 18.93 10.58 -1.54
CA LEU A 96 18.77 11.80 -0.73
C LEU A 96 20.01 12.05 0.14
N ARG A 97 20.57 10.99 0.78
CA ARG A 97 21.78 11.09 1.59
C ARG A 97 23.00 11.53 0.78
N GLU A 98 23.16 11.00 -0.44
CA GLU A 98 24.26 11.40 -1.35
C GLU A 98 24.24 12.88 -1.71
N ARG A 99 23.08 13.53 -1.61
CA ARG A 99 22.91 14.99 -1.78
C ARG A 99 23.11 15.80 -0.49
N GLY A 100 23.57 15.17 0.59
CA GLY A 100 23.80 15.83 1.87
C GLY A 100 22.52 16.13 2.68
N ILE A 101 21.42 15.44 2.39
CA ILE A 101 20.17 15.58 3.12
C ILE A 101 20.21 14.72 4.38
N ARG A 102 19.86 15.32 5.52
CA ARG A 102 19.74 14.63 6.82
C ARG A 102 18.32 14.07 6.96
N ILE A 103 18.20 12.77 6.91
CA ILE A 103 16.91 12.09 6.82
C ILE A 103 16.48 11.58 8.19
N SER A 104 15.22 11.86 8.55
CA SER A 104 14.44 11.13 9.55
C SER A 104 13.41 10.28 8.82
N TYR A 105 13.56 8.96 8.87
CA TYR A 105 12.67 8.03 8.17
C TYR A 105 11.57 7.54 9.11
N VAL A 106 10.32 7.74 8.69
CA VAL A 106 9.11 7.37 9.44
C VAL A 106 8.27 6.42 8.58
N PRO A 107 8.58 5.11 8.57
CA PRO A 107 7.73 4.13 7.90
C PRO A 107 6.45 3.92 8.72
N VAL A 108 5.33 3.84 8.01
CA VAL A 108 3.98 3.61 8.55
C VAL A 108 3.39 2.39 7.86
N ASP A 109 2.96 1.40 8.64
CA ASP A 109 2.30 0.20 8.12
C ASP A 109 1.35 -0.38 9.17
N THR A 110 0.37 -1.16 8.75
CA THR A 110 -0.51 -1.92 9.65
C THR A 110 0.14 -3.23 10.11
N SER A 111 1.13 -3.73 9.35
CA SER A 111 1.86 -4.95 9.61
C SER A 111 3.08 -4.70 10.50
N GLN A 112 3.04 -5.19 11.74
CA GLN A 112 4.17 -5.10 12.66
C GLN A 112 5.46 -5.71 12.04
N ALA A 113 5.35 -6.89 11.44
CA ALA A 113 6.49 -7.60 10.88
C ALA A 113 7.15 -6.84 9.72
N LEU A 114 6.35 -6.29 8.79
CA LEU A 114 6.88 -5.52 7.66
C LEU A 114 7.48 -4.20 8.14
N LEU A 115 6.85 -3.54 9.10
CA LEU A 115 7.35 -2.31 9.70
C LEU A 115 8.70 -2.50 10.40
N GLU A 116 8.86 -3.59 11.16
CA GLU A 116 10.15 -3.94 11.77
C GLU A 116 11.24 -4.21 10.72
N MET A 117 10.88 -4.82 9.59
CA MET A 117 11.81 -5.03 8.47
C MET A 117 12.24 -3.69 7.86
N ALA A 118 11.31 -2.75 7.62
CA ALA A 118 11.60 -1.43 7.10
C ALA A 118 12.52 -0.63 8.04
N CYS A 119 12.16 -0.53 9.32
CA CYS A 119 13.00 0.13 10.32
C CYS A 119 14.37 -0.51 10.47
N GLY A 120 14.41 -1.85 10.57
CA GLY A 120 15.67 -2.59 10.71
C GLY A 120 16.58 -2.43 9.49
N GLY A 121 16.02 -2.39 8.29
CA GLY A 121 16.74 -2.10 7.05
C GLY A 121 17.36 -0.71 7.07
N ALA A 122 16.56 0.32 7.39
CA ALA A 122 17.00 1.70 7.46
C ALA A 122 18.09 1.93 8.53
N LEU A 123 17.90 1.37 9.73
CA LEU A 123 18.90 1.45 10.82
C LEU A 123 20.22 0.79 10.43
N ARG A 124 20.20 -0.38 9.78
CA ARG A 124 21.42 -1.05 9.28
C ARG A 124 22.12 -0.22 8.20
N ALA A 125 21.37 0.51 7.39
CA ALA A 125 21.91 1.43 6.40
C ALA A 125 22.38 2.77 6.99
N GLY A 126 22.26 2.97 8.33
CA GLY A 126 22.73 4.15 9.04
C GLY A 126 21.75 5.33 9.02
N PHE A 127 20.48 5.12 8.71
CA PHE A 127 19.43 6.14 8.81
C PHE A 127 18.80 6.17 10.22
N ALA A 128 18.42 7.36 10.68
CA ALA A 128 17.49 7.47 11.80
C ALA A 128 16.11 7.00 11.35
N ALA A 129 15.53 6.03 12.05
CA ALA A 129 14.23 5.45 11.69
C ALA A 129 13.37 5.22 12.93
N GLN A 130 12.08 5.57 12.82
CA GLN A 130 11.07 5.29 13.84
C GLN A 130 9.79 4.84 13.15
N GLY A 131 9.38 3.59 13.35
CA GLY A 131 8.17 3.04 12.76
C GLY A 131 6.92 3.47 13.51
N ILE A 132 5.83 3.65 12.76
CA ILE A 132 4.50 3.88 13.33
C ILE A 132 3.56 2.79 12.81
N LYS A 133 3.07 1.93 13.71
CA LYS A 133 2.04 0.96 13.38
C LYS A 133 0.68 1.64 13.37
N ALA A 134 0.16 1.92 12.17
CA ALA A 134 -1.06 2.70 11.99
C ALA A 134 -1.78 2.32 10.70
N ASP A 135 -3.09 2.57 10.69
CA ASP A 135 -3.92 2.56 9.48
C ASP A 135 -4.20 4.02 9.10
N PHE A 136 -3.49 4.54 8.11
CA PHE A 136 -3.60 5.95 7.70
C PHE A 136 -4.98 6.29 7.09
N THR A 137 -5.87 5.33 6.87
CA THR A 137 -7.26 5.58 6.47
C THR A 137 -8.14 6.02 7.63
N ARG A 138 -7.73 5.75 8.88
CA ARG A 138 -8.42 6.21 10.07
C ARG A 138 -8.07 7.67 10.37
N LEU A 139 -9.10 8.48 10.70
CA LEU A 139 -8.94 9.91 10.97
C LEU A 139 -7.97 10.19 12.13
N GLU A 140 -8.13 9.46 13.23
CA GLU A 140 -7.31 9.60 14.44
C GLU A 140 -5.83 9.25 14.18
N HIS A 141 -5.55 8.23 13.35
CA HIS A 141 -4.19 7.90 12.98
C HIS A 141 -3.58 8.96 12.05
N ARG A 142 -4.36 9.50 11.08
CA ARG A 142 -3.89 10.62 10.26
C ARG A 142 -3.58 11.86 11.08
N ALA A 143 -4.40 12.16 12.08
CA ALA A 143 -4.13 13.28 12.99
C ALA A 143 -2.79 13.11 13.72
N ALA A 144 -2.47 11.87 14.14
CA ALA A 144 -1.18 11.56 14.75
C ALA A 144 0.01 11.54 13.77
N LEU A 145 -0.27 11.41 12.46
CA LEU A 145 0.74 11.50 11.39
C LEU A 145 0.90 12.91 10.83
N ALA A 146 0.08 13.86 11.26
CA ALA A 146 0.18 15.25 10.84
C ALA A 146 1.54 15.85 11.29
N ALA A 147 2.07 16.75 10.47
CA ALA A 147 3.32 17.41 10.79
C ALA A 147 3.11 18.48 11.88
N GLU A 148 3.90 18.40 12.94
CA GLU A 148 3.99 19.46 13.95
C GLU A 148 4.70 20.70 13.37
N PRO A 149 4.52 21.90 13.96
CA PRO A 149 5.14 23.13 13.44
C PRO A 149 6.66 23.03 13.26
N GLU A 150 7.36 22.34 14.16
CA GLU A 150 8.81 22.17 14.14
C GLU A 150 9.28 21.02 13.23
N THR A 151 8.36 20.24 12.67
CA THR A 151 8.71 19.16 11.73
C THR A 151 9.42 19.77 10.53
N PRO A 152 10.58 19.22 10.13
CA PRO A 152 11.25 19.62 8.90
C PRO A 152 10.33 19.48 7.68
N ARG A 153 10.78 20.04 6.53
CA ARG A 153 10.14 19.74 5.25
C ARG A 153 9.95 18.23 5.11
N ARG A 154 8.82 17.83 4.54
CA ARG A 154 8.42 16.42 4.47
C ARG A 154 8.34 15.93 3.04
N LEU A 155 8.78 14.69 2.84
CA LEU A 155 8.42 13.86 1.70
C LEU A 155 7.47 12.76 2.19
N VAL A 156 6.23 12.79 1.72
CA VAL A 156 5.27 11.69 1.93
C VAL A 156 5.42 10.70 0.77
N ILE A 157 5.54 9.42 1.06
CA ILE A 157 5.66 8.34 0.07
C ILE A 157 4.44 7.43 0.17
N LEU A 158 3.80 7.13 -0.96
CA LEU A 158 2.75 6.13 -1.10
C LEU A 158 2.95 5.38 -2.41
N ILE A 159 3.78 4.35 -2.43
CA ILE A 159 4.22 3.65 -3.65
C ILE A 159 3.95 2.15 -3.62
N GLY A 160 3.94 1.52 -4.80
CA GLY A 160 3.60 0.10 -4.98
C GLY A 160 2.15 -0.12 -5.39
N ASN A 161 1.52 0.87 -6.02
CA ASN A 161 0.08 0.94 -6.28
C ASN A 161 -0.77 0.91 -4.99
N THR A 162 -0.22 1.39 -3.88
CA THR A 162 -0.90 1.41 -2.58
C THR A 162 -2.15 2.31 -2.62
N LEU A 163 -2.12 3.41 -3.39
CA LEU A 163 -3.32 4.24 -3.63
C LEU A 163 -4.49 3.41 -4.20
N GLY A 164 -4.18 2.42 -5.05
CA GLY A 164 -5.17 1.54 -5.66
C GLY A 164 -5.82 0.53 -4.70
N ALA A 165 -5.31 0.35 -3.49
CA ALA A 165 -5.92 -0.48 -2.46
C ALA A 165 -7.10 0.21 -1.73
N PHE A 166 -7.27 1.52 -1.97
CA PHE A 166 -8.31 2.37 -1.38
C PHE A 166 -9.18 2.98 -2.47
N ASP A 167 -10.23 3.70 -2.09
CA ASP A 167 -10.91 4.61 -3.02
C ASP A 167 -9.92 5.75 -3.39
N PRO A 168 -9.40 5.79 -4.62
CA PRO A 168 -8.30 6.70 -4.93
C PRO A 168 -8.72 8.16 -4.96
N ILE A 169 -10.01 8.45 -5.19
CA ILE A 169 -10.54 9.82 -5.19
C ILE A 169 -10.55 10.36 -3.75
N ALA A 170 -11.10 9.59 -2.82
CA ALA A 170 -11.12 9.96 -1.41
C ALA A 170 -9.70 9.99 -0.81
N ALA A 171 -8.89 8.94 -1.10
CA ALA A 171 -7.54 8.83 -0.55
C ALA A 171 -6.60 9.94 -1.03
N ALA A 172 -6.69 10.40 -2.28
CA ALA A 172 -5.91 11.54 -2.77
C ALA A 172 -6.22 12.82 -2.00
N GLY A 173 -7.50 13.06 -1.68
CA GLY A 173 -7.90 14.20 -0.83
C GLY A 173 -7.35 14.11 0.60
N GLU A 174 -7.33 12.90 1.19
CA GLU A 174 -6.74 12.70 2.52
C GLU A 174 -5.23 12.87 2.51
N LEU A 175 -4.55 12.44 1.44
CA LEU A 175 -3.10 12.65 1.27
C LEU A 175 -2.77 14.14 1.13
N ALA A 176 -3.56 14.90 0.37
CA ALA A 176 -3.37 16.34 0.25
C ALA A 176 -3.46 17.06 1.61
N ARG A 177 -4.35 16.61 2.51
CA ARG A 177 -4.49 17.18 3.87
C ARG A 177 -3.31 16.88 4.80
N LEU A 178 -2.50 15.86 4.50
CA LEU A 178 -1.27 15.57 5.25
C LEU A 178 -0.11 16.51 4.88
N LEU A 179 -0.20 17.20 3.74
CA LEU A 179 0.85 18.07 3.24
C LEU A 179 0.69 19.50 3.75
N ARG A 180 1.81 20.12 4.11
CA ARG A 180 1.93 21.57 4.30
C ARG A 180 2.54 22.21 3.04
N ALA A 181 2.47 23.52 2.97
CA ALA A 181 3.19 24.27 1.93
C ALA A 181 4.68 23.90 1.92
N GLY A 182 5.17 23.45 0.77
CA GLY A 182 6.55 23.01 0.58
C GLY A 182 6.79 21.51 0.80
N ASP A 183 5.87 20.77 1.38
CA ASP A 183 5.95 19.30 1.42
C ASP A 183 5.65 18.71 0.04
N LEU A 184 6.16 17.50 -0.22
CA LEU A 184 5.93 16.79 -1.48
C LEU A 184 5.38 15.38 -1.20
N LEU A 185 4.57 14.88 -2.13
CA LEU A 185 4.03 13.53 -2.18
C LEU A 185 4.63 12.77 -3.36
N LEU A 186 5.23 11.62 -3.11
CA LEU A 186 5.61 10.65 -4.13
C LEU A 186 4.59 9.52 -4.14
N VAL A 187 3.88 9.37 -5.25
CA VAL A 187 2.82 8.38 -5.41
C VAL A 187 2.96 7.67 -6.75
N ASP A 188 2.59 6.39 -6.80
CA ASP A 188 2.58 5.62 -8.04
C ASP A 188 1.28 4.81 -8.22
N GLY A 189 1.03 4.39 -9.45
CA GLY A 189 -0.12 3.56 -9.79
C GLY A 189 0.10 2.70 -11.01
N GLU A 190 -0.53 1.53 -11.03
CA GLU A 190 -0.56 0.64 -12.18
C GLU A 190 -1.53 1.15 -13.23
N LEU A 191 -1.04 1.27 -14.46
CA LEU A 191 -1.85 1.63 -15.60
C LEU A 191 -2.56 0.39 -16.16
N TYR A 192 -3.88 0.52 -16.40
CA TYR A 192 -4.70 -0.57 -16.89
C TYR A 192 -4.31 -0.96 -18.32
N ALA A 193 -4.18 -2.25 -18.57
CA ALA A 193 -3.79 -2.82 -19.86
C ALA A 193 -4.60 -4.09 -20.20
N GLY A 194 -5.90 -4.09 -19.85
CA GLY A 194 -6.81 -5.20 -20.18
C GLY A 194 -6.34 -6.55 -19.65
N ASP A 195 -6.34 -7.57 -20.52
CA ASP A 195 -5.98 -8.95 -20.19
C ASP A 195 -4.60 -9.08 -19.57
N ALA A 196 -3.66 -8.21 -19.96
CA ALA A 196 -2.32 -8.24 -19.39
C ALA A 196 -2.25 -7.74 -17.93
N THR A 197 -3.21 -6.90 -17.50
CA THR A 197 -3.41 -6.58 -16.08
C THR A 197 -4.03 -7.77 -15.37
N MET A 198 -5.06 -8.40 -15.93
CA MET A 198 -5.74 -9.55 -15.33
C MET A 198 -4.79 -10.74 -15.14
N ALA A 199 -3.95 -11.06 -16.12
CA ALA A 199 -2.93 -12.10 -15.99
C ALA A 199 -1.94 -11.83 -14.83
N GLY A 200 -1.73 -10.57 -14.45
CA GLY A 200 -0.96 -10.18 -13.28
C GLY A 200 -1.65 -10.53 -11.95
N TYR A 201 -2.97 -10.68 -11.94
CA TYR A 201 -3.76 -11.01 -10.75
C TYR A 201 -4.11 -12.49 -10.66
N ASP A 202 -4.56 -13.09 -11.76
CA ASP A 202 -4.99 -14.49 -11.78
C ASP A 202 -3.83 -15.43 -12.15
N ASN A 203 -2.91 -15.58 -11.20
CA ASN A 203 -1.78 -16.49 -11.29
C ASN A 203 -1.53 -17.17 -9.92
N PRO A 204 -0.77 -18.28 -9.87
CA PRO A 204 -0.61 -19.07 -8.65
C PRO A 204 -0.07 -18.29 -7.44
N LEU A 205 0.83 -17.32 -7.63
CA LEU A 205 1.42 -16.54 -6.54
C LEU A 205 0.43 -15.54 -5.96
N ASN A 206 -0.29 -14.80 -6.82
CA ASN A 206 -1.33 -13.88 -6.38
C ASN A 206 -2.51 -14.61 -5.77
N ARG A 207 -2.88 -15.78 -6.31
CA ARG A 207 -3.90 -16.64 -5.68
C ARG A 207 -3.48 -17.05 -4.27
N ARG A 208 -2.24 -17.52 -4.07
CA ARG A 208 -1.70 -17.84 -2.74
C ARG A 208 -1.74 -16.63 -1.79
N PHE A 209 -1.38 -15.45 -2.26
CA PHE A 209 -1.46 -14.22 -1.47
C PHE A 209 -2.93 -13.87 -1.12
N ALA A 210 -3.84 -13.98 -2.07
CA ALA A 210 -5.27 -13.73 -1.84
C ALA A 210 -5.90 -14.74 -0.86
N TRP A 211 -5.45 -16.01 -0.85
CA TRP A 211 -5.88 -17.03 0.08
C TRP A 211 -5.34 -16.86 1.51
N ALA A 212 -4.21 -16.18 1.68
CA ALA A 212 -3.47 -16.17 2.93
C ALA A 212 -4.29 -15.75 4.18
N PRO A 213 -5.13 -14.70 4.17
CA PRO A 213 -5.96 -14.36 5.34
C PRO A 213 -7.06 -15.39 5.62
N LEU A 214 -7.56 -16.09 4.61
CA LEU A 214 -8.55 -17.16 4.76
C LEU A 214 -7.89 -18.40 5.38
N HIS A 215 -6.74 -18.81 4.86
CA HIS A 215 -5.96 -19.92 5.44
C HIS A 215 -5.57 -19.66 6.89
N ALA A 216 -5.30 -18.39 7.25
CA ALA A 216 -4.91 -18.03 8.61
C ALA A 216 -6.02 -18.30 9.64
N VAL A 217 -7.28 -18.31 9.21
CA VAL A 217 -8.44 -18.66 10.06
C VAL A 217 -8.99 -20.06 9.81
N GLY A 218 -8.29 -20.88 9.01
CA GLY A 218 -8.62 -22.31 8.81
C GLY A 218 -9.55 -22.61 7.64
N VAL A 219 -9.91 -21.63 6.81
CA VAL A 219 -10.58 -21.87 5.52
C VAL A 219 -9.60 -22.51 4.55
N ARG A 220 -10.01 -23.54 3.80
CA ARG A 220 -9.15 -24.37 2.96
C ARG A 220 -9.49 -24.18 1.48
N ASP A 221 -8.59 -24.60 0.58
CA ASP A 221 -8.78 -24.52 -0.86
C ASP A 221 -10.04 -25.27 -1.35
N GLU A 222 -10.38 -26.40 -0.70
CA GLU A 222 -11.58 -27.17 -1.01
C GLU A 222 -12.89 -26.55 -0.51
N ASP A 223 -12.83 -25.49 0.30
CA ASP A 223 -14.01 -24.82 0.85
C ASP A 223 -14.69 -23.87 -0.13
N GLY A 224 -14.01 -23.49 -1.23
CA GLY A 224 -14.56 -22.58 -2.21
C GLY A 224 -13.58 -22.18 -3.31
N ASP A 225 -13.89 -21.07 -4.00
CA ASP A 225 -13.12 -20.60 -5.15
C ASP A 225 -12.84 -19.10 -5.08
N LEU A 226 -11.63 -18.70 -5.53
CA LEU A 226 -11.25 -17.31 -5.70
C LEU A 226 -11.53 -16.82 -7.12
N ARG A 227 -12.18 -15.68 -7.24
CA ARG A 227 -12.47 -15.02 -8.51
C ARG A 227 -11.92 -13.62 -8.55
N PHE A 228 -11.41 -13.26 -9.72
CA PHE A 228 -10.91 -11.94 -10.05
C PHE A 228 -11.68 -11.42 -11.24
N GLU A 229 -12.10 -10.18 -11.19
CA GLU A 229 -12.86 -9.52 -12.25
C GLU A 229 -12.22 -8.18 -12.59
N ALA A 230 -12.48 -7.66 -13.78
CA ALA A 230 -12.17 -6.28 -14.13
C ALA A 230 -13.48 -5.52 -14.39
N LYS A 231 -13.61 -4.35 -13.80
CA LYS A 231 -14.78 -3.48 -13.94
C LYS A 231 -14.34 -2.04 -14.13
N ASP A 232 -15.09 -1.30 -14.96
CA ASP A 232 -14.94 0.14 -15.03
C ASP A 232 -15.62 0.79 -13.81
N ASP A 233 -14.98 1.79 -13.22
CA ASP A 233 -15.61 2.60 -12.19
C ASP A 233 -16.46 3.69 -12.87
N PRO A 234 -17.78 3.71 -12.67
CA PRO A 234 -18.67 4.64 -13.37
C PRO A 234 -18.45 6.11 -12.97
N ARG A 235 -17.75 6.38 -11.87
CA ARG A 235 -17.50 7.74 -11.37
C ARG A 235 -16.48 8.51 -12.20
N LEU A 236 -15.53 7.79 -12.83
CA LEU A 236 -14.46 8.44 -13.55
C LEU A 236 -13.98 7.58 -14.73
N PRO A 237 -14.15 8.05 -16.00
CA PRO A 237 -13.64 7.35 -17.17
C PRO A 237 -12.14 7.05 -17.04
N GLY A 238 -11.75 5.82 -17.38
CA GLY A 238 -10.36 5.36 -17.27
C GLY A 238 -9.92 5.00 -15.84
N LEU A 239 -10.86 4.94 -14.89
CA LEU A 239 -10.68 4.32 -13.59
C LEU A 239 -11.24 2.91 -13.65
N HIS A 240 -10.39 1.90 -13.37
CA HIS A 240 -10.75 0.50 -13.41
C HIS A 240 -10.57 -0.14 -12.04
N LEU A 241 -11.46 -1.06 -11.69
CA LEU A 241 -11.46 -1.79 -10.42
C LEU A 241 -11.22 -3.28 -10.69
N ILE A 242 -10.30 -3.88 -9.96
CA ILE A 242 -10.06 -5.32 -9.93
C ILE A 242 -10.51 -5.85 -8.56
N PRO A 243 -11.80 -6.18 -8.37
CA PRO A 243 -12.27 -6.83 -7.17
C PRO A 243 -11.78 -8.28 -7.10
N LYS A 244 -11.58 -8.75 -5.87
CA LYS A 244 -11.25 -10.14 -5.54
C LYS A 244 -12.37 -10.68 -4.66
N HIS A 245 -12.85 -11.87 -4.95
CA HIS A 245 -13.93 -12.51 -4.21
C HIS A 245 -13.59 -13.96 -3.89
N PHE A 246 -14.01 -14.37 -2.71
CA PHE A 246 -14.14 -15.79 -2.36
C PHE A 246 -15.60 -16.18 -2.45
N HIS A 247 -15.90 -17.32 -3.08
CA HIS A 247 -17.21 -17.94 -3.13
C HIS A 247 -17.17 -19.24 -2.36
N ALA A 248 -17.97 -19.35 -1.30
CA ALA A 248 -18.06 -20.55 -0.48
C ALA A 248 -18.74 -21.70 -1.24
N GLY A 249 -18.05 -22.81 -1.41
CA GLY A 249 -18.59 -24.03 -2.05
C GLY A 249 -19.38 -24.91 -1.08
N ARG A 250 -19.29 -24.64 0.22
CA ARG A 250 -19.99 -25.33 1.31
C ARG A 250 -20.12 -24.44 2.53
N ASP A 251 -20.85 -24.89 3.54
CA ASP A 251 -20.88 -24.22 4.84
C ASP A 251 -19.48 -24.26 5.50
N ILE A 252 -19.02 -23.12 5.97
CA ILE A 252 -17.71 -22.93 6.61
C ILE A 252 -17.92 -22.39 8.02
N ALA A 253 -17.19 -22.96 8.98
CA ALA A 253 -17.10 -22.45 10.33
C ALA A 253 -15.61 -22.36 10.73
N ALA A 254 -15.16 -21.19 11.14
CA ALA A 254 -13.80 -20.92 11.57
C ALA A 254 -13.82 -20.15 12.90
N LEU A 255 -12.71 -20.14 13.63
CA LEU A 255 -12.59 -19.43 14.91
C LEU A 255 -11.51 -18.37 14.82
N MET A 256 -11.82 -17.17 15.32
CA MET A 256 -10.86 -16.09 15.46
C MET A 256 -11.11 -15.35 16.78
N GLY A 257 -10.11 -15.32 17.67
CA GLY A 257 -10.23 -14.60 18.96
C GLY A 257 -11.35 -15.11 19.87
N GLY A 258 -11.81 -16.37 19.71
CA GLY A 258 -12.97 -16.91 20.42
C GLY A 258 -14.32 -16.69 19.71
N GLU A 259 -14.34 -15.86 18.67
CA GLU A 259 -15.52 -15.58 17.85
C GLU A 259 -15.66 -16.60 16.72
N LEU A 260 -16.89 -17.00 16.44
CA LEU A 260 -17.22 -17.95 15.38
C LEU A 260 -17.53 -17.23 14.08
N LEU A 261 -16.65 -17.42 13.10
CA LEU A 261 -16.82 -16.93 11.73
C LEU A 261 -17.60 -17.94 10.91
N ARG A 262 -18.66 -17.53 10.22
CA ARG A 262 -19.50 -18.42 9.41
C ARG A 262 -19.69 -17.88 8.00
N LEU A 263 -19.58 -18.79 7.02
CA LEU A 263 -20.07 -18.60 5.66
C LEU A 263 -21.01 -19.77 5.34
N SER A 264 -22.16 -19.48 4.77
CA SER A 264 -23.02 -20.50 4.19
C SER A 264 -22.55 -20.85 2.79
N GLN A 265 -22.94 -22.02 2.30
CA GLN A 265 -22.76 -22.37 0.90
C GLN A 265 -23.31 -21.24 0.01
N ASP A 266 -22.64 -20.94 -1.08
CA ASP A 266 -22.90 -19.87 -2.04
C ASP A 266 -22.70 -18.42 -1.51
N ASP A 267 -22.32 -18.24 -0.23
CA ASP A 267 -21.91 -16.94 0.27
C ASP A 267 -20.71 -16.39 -0.52
N ARG A 268 -20.76 -15.10 -0.80
CA ARG A 268 -19.64 -14.34 -1.37
C ARG A 268 -18.99 -13.49 -0.27
N LEU A 269 -17.67 -13.57 -0.17
CA LEU A 269 -16.83 -12.72 0.66
C LEU A 269 -15.95 -11.87 -0.24
N ASP A 270 -16.08 -10.55 -0.17
CA ASP A 270 -15.22 -9.62 -0.90
C ASP A 270 -13.85 -9.57 -0.21
N LEU A 271 -12.79 -9.83 -0.99
CA LEU A 271 -11.41 -9.94 -0.52
C LEU A 271 -10.59 -8.73 -0.99
N SER A 272 -10.95 -7.52 -0.54
CA SER A 272 -10.23 -6.37 -1.03
C SER A 272 -10.41 -6.14 -2.56
N HIS A 273 -9.76 -5.11 -3.07
CA HIS A 273 -9.77 -4.73 -4.49
C HIS A 273 -8.48 -4.01 -4.87
N SER A 274 -8.32 -3.74 -6.16
CA SER A 274 -7.21 -2.90 -6.62
C SER A 274 -7.65 -2.00 -7.76
N TYR A 275 -7.49 -0.69 -7.60
CA TYR A 275 -7.73 0.27 -8.68
C TYR A 275 -6.56 0.35 -9.63
N LYS A 276 -6.89 0.56 -10.90
CA LYS A 276 -5.99 0.77 -12.04
C LYS A 276 -6.45 1.98 -12.82
N TYR A 277 -5.54 2.58 -13.54
CA TYR A 277 -5.78 3.91 -14.09
C TYR A 277 -5.45 3.99 -15.58
N ALA A 278 -6.20 4.81 -16.33
CA ALA A 278 -5.63 5.47 -17.48
C ALA A 278 -4.65 6.57 -16.99
N PRO A 279 -3.59 6.89 -17.75
CA PRO A 279 -2.59 7.87 -17.32
C PRO A 279 -3.19 9.22 -16.93
N ASP A 280 -4.06 9.76 -17.76
CA ASP A 280 -4.70 11.07 -17.56
C ASP A 280 -5.68 11.03 -16.37
N THR A 281 -6.32 9.88 -16.14
CA THR A 281 -7.20 9.67 -14.99
C THR A 281 -6.43 9.69 -13.68
N PHE A 282 -5.24 9.07 -13.62
CA PHE A 282 -4.39 9.13 -12.44
C PHE A 282 -3.97 10.57 -12.10
N LEU A 283 -3.53 11.32 -13.10
CA LEU A 283 -3.15 12.72 -12.93
C LEU A 283 -4.35 13.60 -12.55
N ARG A 284 -5.52 13.35 -13.12
CA ARG A 284 -6.76 14.06 -12.78
C ARG A 284 -7.16 13.84 -11.33
N ILE A 285 -7.11 12.61 -10.81
CA ILE A 285 -7.41 12.30 -9.39
C ILE A 285 -6.52 13.14 -8.47
N LEU A 286 -5.23 13.26 -8.78
CA LEU A 286 -4.31 14.07 -7.99
C LEU A 286 -4.65 15.56 -8.09
N SER A 287 -4.89 16.06 -9.31
CA SER A 287 -5.24 17.46 -9.56
C SER A 287 -6.55 17.87 -8.89
N ASP A 288 -7.59 17.03 -8.98
CA ASP A 288 -8.89 17.29 -8.35
C ASP A 288 -8.79 17.30 -6.82
N ALA A 289 -7.78 16.63 -6.24
CA ALA A 289 -7.44 16.70 -4.83
C ALA A 289 -6.58 17.91 -4.43
N GLY A 290 -6.28 18.84 -5.36
CA GLY A 290 -5.43 20.00 -5.10
C GLY A 290 -3.93 19.71 -5.12
N LEU A 291 -3.51 18.62 -5.77
CA LEU A 291 -2.10 18.20 -5.90
C LEU A 291 -1.60 18.50 -7.33
N ALA A 292 -0.60 19.37 -7.45
CA ALA A 292 0.04 19.67 -8.73
C ALA A 292 1.26 18.77 -8.96
N ALA A 293 1.29 18.07 -10.08
CA ALA A 293 2.44 17.28 -10.48
C ALA A 293 3.67 18.19 -10.74
N ARG A 294 4.78 17.88 -10.08
CA ARG A 294 6.07 18.56 -10.24
C ARG A 294 7.03 17.75 -11.11
N TRP A 295 6.84 16.44 -11.11
CA TRP A 295 7.60 15.49 -11.90
C TRP A 295 6.77 14.21 -12.09
N GLN A 296 7.01 13.52 -13.20
CA GLN A 296 6.41 12.20 -13.46
C GLN A 296 7.33 11.34 -14.33
N SER A 297 7.24 10.03 -14.14
CA SER A 297 7.94 9.05 -14.98
C SER A 297 7.14 7.76 -15.10
N ARG A 298 7.35 7.04 -16.22
CA ARG A 298 6.72 5.74 -16.46
C ARG A 298 7.73 4.61 -16.41
N SER A 299 7.27 3.42 -16.04
CA SER A 299 8.06 2.19 -16.18
C SER A 299 8.44 1.95 -17.64
N LEU A 300 9.50 1.16 -17.87
CA LEU A 300 9.98 0.89 -19.24
C LEU A 300 8.94 0.23 -20.13
N ASP A 301 8.04 -0.57 -19.56
CA ASP A 301 6.92 -1.19 -20.27
C ASP A 301 5.67 -0.30 -20.36
N GLY A 302 5.74 0.94 -19.86
CA GLY A 302 4.66 1.92 -19.89
C GLY A 302 3.47 1.63 -18.97
N ARG A 303 3.54 0.61 -18.11
CA ARG A 303 2.40 0.11 -17.31
C ARG A 303 2.35 0.61 -15.87
N PHE A 304 3.27 1.48 -15.50
CA PHE A 304 3.31 2.07 -14.17
C PHE A 304 3.66 3.54 -14.28
N LEU A 305 2.93 4.39 -13.60
CA LEU A 305 3.16 5.83 -13.55
C LEU A 305 3.52 6.22 -12.11
N MET A 306 4.60 6.99 -11.97
CA MET A 306 5.03 7.57 -10.70
C MET A 306 5.02 9.09 -10.84
N VAL A 307 4.51 9.77 -9.82
CA VAL A 307 4.34 11.23 -9.78
C VAL A 307 4.88 11.77 -8.48
N LEU A 308 5.69 12.81 -8.56
CA LEU A 308 6.01 13.68 -7.44
C LEU A 308 5.09 14.90 -7.54
N ALA A 309 4.30 15.15 -6.51
CA ALA A 309 3.33 16.23 -6.47
C ALA A 309 3.51 17.10 -5.22
N GLY A 310 3.02 18.32 -5.26
CA GLY A 310 2.90 19.20 -4.11
C GLY A 310 1.55 19.90 -4.13
N LEU A 311 1.20 20.62 -3.08
CA LEU A 311 -0.02 21.44 -3.09
C LEU A 311 0.02 22.43 -4.26
N ALA A 312 -1.15 22.62 -4.93
CA ALA A 312 -1.31 23.47 -6.11
C ALA A 312 -1.08 24.94 -5.80
#